data_92c93e942e4e39ead4bca39001bca05d
#
_entry.id   92c93e942e4e39ead4bca39001bca05d
#
_cell.length_a   1.000
_cell.length_b   1.000
_cell.length_c   1.000
_cell.angle_alpha   90.00
_cell.angle_beta   90.00
_cell.angle_gamma   90.00
#
_symmetry.space_group_name_H-M   'P 1'
#
loop_
_entity.id
_entity.type
_entity.pdbx_description
1 polymer ?
#
loop_
_entity_poly.entity_id
_entity_poly.type
_entity_poly.pdbx_seq_one_letter_code
_entity_poly.pdbx_strand_id
1 'polypeptide(L)'
;NGTILNEEVLSFIKENNMSILISLDGPDNEFNLRRFKNGRKSIDKVIKNLEYIRDAGVRLEIRATLVNSNPYICETFDFFENLGIPFNVVFAYASENKSHHYADYNDDNLRHIASQFDELFDFYTKKILNKEPLYNKMLFENIELIRYRITREVSCSAGVTYFTIMSNGDIFSCAHFMNNHKYCIGNIKDENINKEQYVPVPINQIKECANCWAKQLCLGGCLAQKIYMGGRCDTAQTKEECKLNKIVWTFYIKMYFHIMQNAPGYLIKSTEEKDNIINC
;
A
#
# COMPACT_ATOMS: atom_id res chain seq x y z
N ASN A 1 6.88 -11.26 -8.04
CA ASN A 1 5.62 -11.90 -8.44
C ASN A 1 5.40 -13.29 -7.82
N GLY A 2 6.39 -13.88 -7.13
CA GLY A 2 6.27 -15.13 -6.37
C GLY A 2 6.07 -16.42 -7.19
N THR A 3 6.14 -16.39 -8.51
CA THR A 3 5.89 -17.57 -9.35
C THR A 3 7.14 -18.42 -9.60
N ILE A 4 8.33 -17.83 -9.45
CA ILE A 4 9.62 -18.51 -9.62
C ILE A 4 10.31 -18.52 -8.26
N LEU A 5 10.54 -19.72 -7.74
CA LEU A 5 11.29 -19.97 -6.52
C LEU A 5 11.95 -21.35 -6.67
N ASN A 6 13.22 -21.43 -6.34
CA ASN A 6 13.98 -22.66 -6.24
C ASN A 6 14.92 -22.58 -5.01
N GLU A 7 15.58 -23.68 -4.68
CA GLU A 7 16.47 -23.75 -3.51
C GLU A 7 17.65 -22.78 -3.60
N GLU A 8 18.23 -22.60 -4.79
CA GLU A 8 19.35 -21.69 -5.01
C GLU A 8 18.95 -20.24 -4.70
N VAL A 9 17.80 -19.78 -5.21
CA VAL A 9 17.26 -18.43 -4.94
C VAL A 9 16.97 -18.29 -3.45
N LEU A 10 16.38 -19.30 -2.81
CA LEU A 10 16.04 -19.21 -1.38
C LEU A 10 17.29 -19.19 -0.51
N SER A 11 18.31 -19.99 -0.81
CA SER A 11 19.61 -19.99 -0.12
C SER A 11 20.28 -18.62 -0.25
N PHE A 12 20.33 -18.06 -1.46
CA PHE A 12 20.87 -16.73 -1.70
C PHE A 12 20.19 -15.65 -0.86
N ILE A 13 18.85 -15.68 -0.79
CA ILE A 13 18.06 -14.73 0.01
C ILE A 13 18.39 -14.85 1.50
N LYS A 14 18.50 -16.08 2.02
CA LYS A 14 18.85 -16.35 3.43
C LYS A 14 20.27 -15.91 3.77
N GLU A 15 21.24 -16.31 2.96
CA GLU A 15 22.66 -15.98 3.16
C GLU A 15 22.91 -14.47 3.16
N ASN A 16 22.13 -13.71 2.41
CA ASN A 16 22.22 -12.25 2.31
C ASN A 16 21.24 -11.51 3.22
N ASN A 17 20.56 -12.21 4.14
CA ASN A 17 19.58 -11.62 5.07
C ASN A 17 18.55 -10.70 4.39
N MET A 18 18.05 -11.11 3.21
CA MET A 18 17.10 -10.34 2.43
C MET A 18 15.66 -10.58 2.92
N SER A 19 14.80 -9.59 2.75
CA SER A 19 13.36 -9.73 2.88
C SER A 19 12.68 -9.79 1.52
N ILE A 20 11.57 -10.50 1.44
CA ILE A 20 10.82 -10.69 0.20
C ILE A 20 9.46 -10.00 0.29
N LEU A 21 9.13 -9.21 -0.73
CA LEU A 21 7.79 -8.68 -0.94
C LEU A 21 7.15 -9.39 -2.14
N ILE A 22 6.04 -10.09 -1.91
CA ILE A 22 5.31 -10.80 -2.97
C ILE A 22 3.99 -10.11 -3.24
N SER A 23 3.70 -9.91 -4.52
CA SER A 23 2.43 -9.33 -4.95
C SER A 23 1.38 -10.43 -5.11
N LEU A 24 0.28 -10.32 -4.34
CA LEU A 24 -0.90 -11.20 -4.41
C LEU A 24 -2.13 -10.33 -4.13
N ASP A 25 -3.14 -10.33 -5.01
CA ASP A 25 -4.23 -9.34 -4.96
C ASP A 25 -5.50 -9.86 -4.26
N GLY A 26 -5.49 -11.08 -3.74
CA GLY A 26 -6.58 -11.66 -2.98
C GLY A 26 -6.76 -13.15 -3.23
N PRO A 27 -7.90 -13.73 -2.80
CA PRO A 27 -8.24 -15.13 -3.04
C PRO A 27 -8.45 -15.45 -4.52
N ASP A 28 -8.73 -16.70 -4.84
CA ASP A 28 -8.99 -17.13 -6.23
C ASP A 28 -10.38 -16.72 -6.71
N ASN A 29 -10.53 -15.46 -7.07
CA ASN A 29 -11.74 -14.91 -7.67
C ASN A 29 -11.42 -14.07 -8.92
N GLU A 30 -12.42 -13.48 -9.56
CA GLU A 30 -12.27 -12.65 -10.77
C GLU A 30 -11.49 -11.36 -10.55
N PHE A 31 -11.35 -10.87 -9.30
CA PHE A 31 -10.64 -9.65 -8.97
C PHE A 31 -9.15 -9.91 -8.69
N ASN A 32 -8.72 -11.16 -8.54
CA ASN A 32 -7.33 -11.52 -8.60
C ASN A 32 -6.89 -11.63 -10.08
N LEU A 33 -6.38 -10.53 -10.61
CA LEU A 33 -6.05 -10.37 -12.03
C LEU A 33 -4.70 -10.99 -12.42
N ARG A 34 -3.95 -11.58 -11.47
CA ARG A 34 -2.61 -12.12 -11.73
C ARG A 34 -2.67 -13.44 -12.49
N ARG A 35 -2.00 -13.45 -13.64
CA ARG A 35 -1.99 -14.58 -14.58
C ARG A 35 -0.57 -14.87 -15.06
N PHE A 36 -0.34 -16.14 -15.44
CA PHE A 36 0.79 -16.49 -16.28
C PHE A 36 0.61 -15.92 -17.69
N LYS A 37 1.71 -15.88 -18.47
CA LYS A 37 1.67 -15.43 -19.88
C LYS A 37 0.66 -16.21 -20.75
N ASN A 38 0.37 -17.44 -20.40
CA ASN A 38 -0.62 -18.30 -21.09
C ASN A 38 -2.06 -18.12 -20.58
N GLY A 39 -2.34 -17.10 -19.76
CA GLY A 39 -3.65 -16.77 -19.24
C GLY A 39 -4.10 -17.57 -18.02
N ARG A 40 -3.39 -18.64 -17.61
CA ARG A 40 -3.77 -19.42 -16.42
C ARG A 40 -3.57 -18.61 -15.15
N LYS A 41 -4.39 -18.86 -14.13
CA LYS A 41 -4.25 -18.28 -12.79
C LYS A 41 -2.90 -18.69 -12.19
N SER A 42 -2.26 -17.77 -11.47
CA SER A 42 -0.96 -18.02 -10.85
C SER A 42 -1.03 -18.25 -9.34
N ILE A 43 -2.23 -18.10 -8.75
CA ILE A 43 -2.44 -18.06 -7.31
C ILE A 43 -1.94 -19.33 -6.60
N ASP A 44 -2.32 -20.53 -7.05
CA ASP A 44 -1.91 -21.78 -6.41
C ASP A 44 -0.39 -21.93 -6.31
N LYS A 45 0.31 -21.52 -7.40
CA LYS A 45 1.77 -21.53 -7.43
C LYS A 45 2.37 -20.52 -6.47
N VAL A 46 1.75 -19.34 -6.38
CA VAL A 46 2.21 -18.27 -5.47
C VAL A 46 2.01 -18.69 -4.03
N ILE A 47 0.82 -19.20 -3.65
CA ILE A 47 0.53 -19.67 -2.29
C ILE A 47 1.53 -20.75 -1.86
N LYS A 48 1.73 -21.77 -2.69
CA LYS A 48 2.70 -22.83 -2.39
C LYS A 48 4.12 -22.29 -2.17
N ASN A 49 4.52 -21.28 -2.95
CA ASN A 49 5.83 -20.65 -2.76
C ASN A 49 5.88 -19.77 -1.50
N LEU A 50 4.78 -19.09 -1.14
CA LEU A 50 4.67 -18.31 0.11
C LEU A 50 4.86 -19.20 1.35
N GLU A 51 4.19 -20.36 1.37
CA GLU A 51 4.33 -21.34 2.45
C GLU A 51 5.79 -21.83 2.56
N TYR A 52 6.41 -22.15 1.43
CA TYR A 52 7.80 -22.61 1.40
C TYR A 52 8.78 -21.53 1.89
N ILE A 53 8.59 -20.25 1.52
CA ILE A 53 9.42 -19.12 1.97
C ILE A 53 9.24 -18.91 3.48
N ARG A 54 7.99 -18.93 3.96
CA ARG A 54 7.65 -18.78 5.39
C ARG A 54 8.31 -19.89 6.22
N ASP A 55 8.12 -21.14 5.80
CA ASP A 55 8.65 -22.32 6.52
C ASP A 55 10.19 -22.37 6.52
N ALA A 56 10.82 -21.73 5.55
CA ALA A 56 12.26 -21.51 5.52
C ALA A 56 12.75 -20.37 6.45
N GLY A 57 11.84 -19.68 7.15
CA GLY A 57 12.19 -18.60 8.08
C GLY A 57 12.66 -17.31 7.40
N VAL A 58 12.35 -17.10 6.13
CA VAL A 58 12.68 -15.86 5.41
C VAL A 58 11.65 -14.79 5.72
N ARG A 59 12.10 -13.56 5.97
CA ARG A 59 11.20 -12.41 6.16
C ARG A 59 10.39 -12.16 4.89
N LEU A 60 9.07 -12.27 5.02
CA LEU A 60 8.12 -12.25 3.91
C LEU A 60 6.99 -11.26 4.19
N GLU A 61 6.61 -10.51 3.16
CA GLU A 61 5.47 -9.62 3.18
C GLU A 61 4.66 -9.76 1.90
N ILE A 62 3.34 -9.62 2.00
CA ILE A 62 2.43 -9.60 0.85
C ILE A 62 1.99 -8.17 0.56
N ARG A 63 1.92 -7.80 -0.71
CA ARG A 63 1.29 -6.57 -1.17
C ARG A 63 0.17 -6.87 -2.13
N ALA A 64 -1.03 -6.43 -1.77
CA ALA A 64 -2.23 -6.52 -2.58
C ALA A 64 -2.61 -5.16 -3.16
N THR A 65 -3.22 -5.17 -4.36
CA THR A 65 -3.79 -4.00 -4.99
C THR A 65 -5.27 -4.26 -5.28
N LEU A 66 -6.15 -3.51 -4.63
CA LEU A 66 -7.60 -3.58 -4.86
C LEU A 66 -8.00 -2.65 -6.00
N VAL A 67 -8.84 -3.15 -6.88
CA VAL A 67 -9.48 -2.33 -7.93
C VAL A 67 -10.76 -1.67 -7.39
N ASN A 68 -11.18 -0.59 -8.03
CA ASN A 68 -12.34 0.22 -7.64
C ASN A 68 -13.67 -0.54 -7.57
N SER A 69 -13.78 -1.61 -8.34
CA SER A 69 -15.00 -2.43 -8.46
C SER A 69 -14.97 -3.72 -7.64
N ASN A 70 -13.91 -3.96 -6.85
CA ASN A 70 -13.81 -5.17 -6.04
C ASN A 70 -14.87 -5.18 -4.92
N PRO A 71 -15.87 -6.09 -4.96
CA PRO A 71 -16.89 -6.18 -3.94
C PRO A 71 -16.49 -7.04 -2.74
N TYR A 72 -15.30 -7.66 -2.75
CA TYR A 72 -14.86 -8.65 -1.78
C TYR A 72 -13.70 -8.12 -0.92
N ILE A 73 -13.79 -6.85 -0.47
CA ILE A 73 -12.71 -6.23 0.32
C ILE A 73 -12.53 -6.97 1.64
N CYS A 74 -13.62 -7.17 2.40
CA CYS A 74 -13.56 -7.87 3.69
C CYS A 74 -13.06 -9.32 3.54
N GLU A 75 -13.55 -10.06 2.54
CA GLU A 75 -13.09 -11.42 2.22
C GLU A 75 -11.60 -11.44 1.85
N THR A 76 -11.12 -10.43 1.13
CA THR A 76 -9.70 -10.30 0.77
C THR A 76 -8.82 -10.11 2.00
N PHE A 77 -9.26 -9.30 2.95
CA PHE A 77 -8.53 -9.12 4.21
C PHE A 77 -8.56 -10.38 5.08
N ASP A 78 -9.72 -11.04 5.20
CA ASP A 78 -9.83 -12.32 5.92
C ASP A 78 -8.92 -13.39 5.31
N PHE A 79 -8.87 -13.50 3.98
CA PHE A 79 -7.96 -14.39 3.28
C PHE A 79 -6.50 -14.15 3.65
N PHE A 80 -6.04 -12.89 3.69
CA PHE A 80 -4.66 -12.57 4.08
C PHE A 80 -4.37 -12.80 5.56
N GLU A 81 -5.32 -12.50 6.44
CA GLU A 81 -5.19 -12.81 7.89
C GLU A 81 -5.03 -14.32 8.11
N ASN A 82 -5.76 -15.15 7.35
CA ASN A 82 -5.68 -16.61 7.43
C ASN A 82 -4.37 -17.19 6.85
N LEU A 83 -3.68 -16.48 5.94
CA LEU A 83 -2.35 -16.89 5.50
C LEU A 83 -1.28 -16.74 6.58
N GLY A 84 -1.51 -15.88 7.59
CA GLY A 84 -0.58 -15.68 8.67
C GLY A 84 0.75 -15.02 8.24
N ILE A 85 0.72 -14.22 7.19
CA ILE A 85 1.88 -13.52 6.62
C ILE A 85 1.58 -12.02 6.66
N PRO A 86 2.53 -11.17 7.15
CA PRO A 86 2.34 -9.72 7.12
C PRO A 86 1.96 -9.21 5.72
N PHE A 87 0.96 -8.36 5.66
CA PHE A 87 0.46 -7.85 4.38
C PHE A 87 0.10 -6.36 4.41
N ASN A 88 0.16 -5.76 3.23
CA ASN A 88 -0.30 -4.42 2.94
C ASN A 88 -1.29 -4.43 1.79
N VAL A 89 -2.39 -3.68 1.93
CA VAL A 89 -3.42 -3.54 0.90
C VAL A 89 -3.51 -2.08 0.47
N VAL A 90 -3.36 -1.82 -0.82
CA VAL A 90 -3.49 -0.49 -1.41
C VAL A 90 -4.57 -0.51 -2.48
N PHE A 91 -5.20 0.63 -2.73
CA PHE A 91 -6.11 0.79 -3.86
C PHE A 91 -5.33 1.07 -5.15
N ALA A 92 -5.85 0.60 -6.27
CA ALA A 92 -5.31 0.88 -7.59
C ALA A 92 -5.25 2.39 -7.84
N TYR A 93 -4.15 2.83 -8.44
CA TYR A 93 -3.95 4.21 -8.83
C TYR A 93 -4.17 4.39 -10.33
N ALA A 94 -4.64 5.56 -10.71
CA ALA A 94 -4.66 5.96 -12.10
C ALA A 94 -3.27 5.83 -12.73
N SER A 95 -3.22 5.38 -13.96
CA SER A 95 -2.01 5.33 -14.78
C SER A 95 -2.23 6.13 -16.06
N GLU A 96 -1.15 6.46 -16.77
CA GLU A 96 -1.26 7.11 -18.08
C GLU A 96 -2.02 6.25 -19.10
N ASN A 97 -1.89 4.94 -18.99
CA ASN A 97 -2.66 4.01 -19.81
C ASN A 97 -4.08 3.88 -19.28
N LYS A 98 -4.97 4.73 -19.78
CA LYS A 98 -6.39 4.76 -19.43
C LYS A 98 -7.20 3.57 -19.98
N SER A 99 -6.55 2.55 -20.56
CA SER A 99 -7.23 1.36 -21.09
C SER A 99 -7.85 0.49 -20.00
N HIS A 100 -7.48 0.69 -18.73
CA HIS A 100 -7.98 -0.05 -17.58
C HIS A 100 -8.62 0.90 -16.57
N HIS A 101 -9.93 0.80 -16.38
CA HIS A 101 -10.72 1.64 -15.47
C HIS A 101 -10.63 1.20 -13.99
N TYR A 102 -9.54 0.54 -13.58
CA TYR A 102 -9.37 -0.02 -12.22
C TYR A 102 -9.29 1.02 -11.11
N ALA A 103 -9.03 2.28 -11.45
CA ALA A 103 -8.94 3.39 -10.52
C ALA A 103 -9.92 4.53 -10.86
N ASP A 104 -10.91 4.29 -11.68
CA ASP A 104 -11.96 5.26 -12.00
C ASP A 104 -13.02 5.21 -10.89
N TYR A 105 -12.78 5.94 -9.80
CA TYR A 105 -13.71 6.00 -8.67
C TYR A 105 -14.92 6.87 -9.00
N ASN A 106 -16.12 6.41 -8.61
CA ASN A 106 -17.39 7.13 -8.71
C ASN A 106 -18.18 6.94 -7.41
N ASP A 107 -19.31 7.63 -7.28
CA ASP A 107 -20.11 7.60 -6.06
C ASP A 107 -20.67 6.20 -5.74
N ASP A 108 -20.94 5.36 -6.74
CA ASP A 108 -21.48 4.01 -6.53
C ASP A 108 -20.42 3.09 -5.94
N ASN A 109 -19.25 2.99 -6.57
CA ASN A 109 -18.19 2.15 -6.05
C ASN A 109 -17.62 2.69 -4.72
N LEU A 110 -17.59 3.99 -4.50
CA LEU A 110 -17.19 4.57 -3.22
C LEU A 110 -18.18 4.26 -2.09
N ARG A 111 -19.51 4.24 -2.36
CA ARG A 111 -20.51 3.79 -1.36
C ARG A 111 -20.30 2.32 -1.01
N HIS A 112 -20.06 1.48 -2.04
CA HIS A 112 -19.77 0.08 -1.81
C HIS A 112 -18.49 -0.14 -1.00
N ILE A 113 -17.40 0.56 -1.34
CA ILE A 113 -16.15 0.52 -0.57
C ILE A 113 -16.39 0.94 0.88
N ALA A 114 -17.17 1.99 1.13
CA ALA A 114 -17.49 2.44 2.48
C ALA A 114 -18.23 1.35 3.28
N SER A 115 -19.23 0.68 2.68
CA SER A 115 -19.93 -0.44 3.32
C SER A 115 -18.99 -1.60 3.66
N GLN A 116 -18.07 -1.96 2.74
CA GLN A 116 -17.08 -3.00 2.98
C GLN A 116 -16.08 -2.62 4.10
N PHE A 117 -15.76 -1.33 4.26
CA PHE A 117 -14.93 -0.86 5.37
C PHE A 117 -15.67 -0.87 6.72
N ASP A 118 -17.00 -0.71 6.73
CA ASP A 118 -17.80 -0.92 7.96
C ASP A 118 -17.84 -2.41 8.33
N GLU A 119 -17.99 -3.33 7.37
CA GLU A 119 -17.87 -4.77 7.62
C GLU A 119 -16.46 -5.15 8.11
N LEU A 120 -15.42 -4.56 7.52
CA LEU A 120 -14.03 -4.76 7.93
C LEU A 120 -13.76 -4.25 9.34
N PHE A 121 -14.42 -3.16 9.75
CA PHE A 121 -14.35 -2.67 11.12
C PHE A 121 -14.91 -3.71 12.11
N ASP A 122 -16.06 -4.28 11.83
CA ASP A 122 -16.66 -5.33 12.66
C ASP A 122 -15.80 -6.60 12.70
N PHE A 123 -15.23 -6.98 11.57
CA PHE A 123 -14.31 -8.11 11.46
C PHE A 123 -13.08 -7.93 12.37
N TYR A 124 -12.36 -6.82 12.27
CA TYR A 124 -11.18 -6.56 13.10
C TYR A 124 -11.52 -6.35 14.58
N THR A 125 -12.66 -5.74 14.87
CA THR A 125 -13.14 -5.59 16.23
C THR A 125 -13.28 -6.95 16.93
N LYS A 126 -13.89 -7.93 16.26
CA LYS A 126 -14.05 -9.28 16.80
C LYS A 126 -12.70 -9.96 17.05
N LYS A 127 -11.79 -9.90 16.06
CA LYS A 127 -10.45 -10.49 16.19
C LYS A 127 -9.67 -9.88 17.37
N ILE A 128 -9.71 -8.57 17.53
CA ILE A 128 -9.01 -7.85 18.61
C ILE A 128 -9.58 -8.22 19.99
N LEU A 129 -10.89 -8.26 20.13
CA LEU A 129 -11.55 -8.65 21.39
C LEU A 129 -11.25 -10.12 21.75
N ASN A 130 -11.15 -11.00 20.76
CA ASN A 130 -10.75 -12.39 20.93
C ASN A 130 -9.23 -12.58 21.13
N LYS A 131 -8.44 -11.50 21.04
CA LYS A 131 -6.97 -11.52 21.12
C LYS A 131 -6.31 -12.41 20.06
N GLU A 132 -6.93 -12.48 18.88
CA GLU A 132 -6.37 -13.19 17.74
C GLU A 132 -5.17 -12.41 17.17
N PRO A 133 -4.14 -13.10 16.63
CA PRO A 133 -3.05 -12.42 15.93
C PRO A 133 -3.57 -11.73 14.68
N LEU A 134 -2.99 -10.57 14.34
CA LEU A 134 -3.30 -9.83 13.13
C LEU A 134 -2.03 -9.61 12.32
N TYR A 135 -2.17 -9.70 11.01
CA TYR A 135 -1.08 -9.60 10.04
C TYR A 135 -1.19 -8.37 9.13
N ASN A 136 -2.27 -7.59 9.24
CA ASN A 136 -2.43 -6.34 8.50
C ASN A 136 -1.47 -5.27 9.03
N LYS A 137 -0.32 -5.14 8.38
CA LYS A 137 0.73 -4.19 8.77
C LYS A 137 0.26 -2.74 8.71
N MET A 138 -0.50 -2.37 7.65
CA MET A 138 -1.01 -1.00 7.51
C MET A 138 -1.99 -0.61 8.64
N LEU A 139 -2.73 -1.57 9.21
CA LEU A 139 -3.61 -1.29 10.34
C LEU A 139 -2.81 -0.74 11.52
N PHE A 140 -1.74 -1.43 11.90
CA PHE A 140 -0.89 -1.00 13.01
C PHE A 140 -0.13 0.28 12.71
N GLU A 141 0.49 0.40 11.53
CA GLU A 141 1.24 1.59 11.13
C GLU A 141 0.38 2.86 11.16
N ASN A 142 -0.84 2.79 10.63
CA ASN A 142 -1.74 3.95 10.61
C ASN A 142 -2.34 4.25 11.99
N ILE A 143 -2.61 3.24 12.81
CA ILE A 143 -3.02 3.45 14.20
C ILE A 143 -1.91 4.12 15.02
N GLU A 144 -0.65 3.72 14.82
CA GLU A 144 0.50 4.35 15.47
C GLU A 144 0.70 5.81 15.05
N LEU A 145 0.51 6.12 13.75
CA LEU A 145 0.53 7.51 13.28
C LEU A 145 -0.50 8.38 14.04
N ILE A 146 -1.70 7.84 14.27
CA ILE A 146 -2.76 8.53 15.00
C ILE A 146 -2.40 8.62 16.50
N ARG A 147 -2.00 7.51 17.11
CA ARG A 147 -1.68 7.39 18.55
C ARG A 147 -0.57 8.34 18.99
N TYR A 148 0.52 8.36 18.22
CA TYR A 148 1.69 9.17 18.54
C TYR A 148 1.66 10.56 17.92
N ARG A 149 0.56 10.93 17.25
CA ARG A 149 0.39 12.23 16.58
C ARG A 149 1.57 12.55 15.66
N ILE A 150 2.05 11.56 14.92
CA ILE A 150 3.18 11.73 14.02
C ILE A 150 2.76 12.66 12.89
N THR A 151 3.37 13.83 12.84
CA THR A 151 3.15 14.80 11.77
C THR A 151 4.18 14.63 10.67
N ARG A 152 3.72 14.68 9.43
CA ARG A 152 4.55 14.66 8.23
C ARG A 152 4.16 15.87 7.38
N GLU A 153 5.13 16.42 6.66
CA GLU A 153 4.87 17.58 5.80
C GLU A 153 4.50 17.17 4.38
N VAL A 154 5.02 16.04 3.91
CA VAL A 154 4.85 15.54 2.54
C VAL A 154 4.32 14.11 2.52
N SER A 155 3.63 13.75 1.43
CA SER A 155 2.99 12.44 1.30
C SER A 155 3.98 11.27 1.10
N CYS A 156 5.13 11.52 0.52
CA CYS A 156 6.15 10.50 0.26
C CYS A 156 7.53 11.15 0.07
N SER A 157 8.56 10.31 -0.11
CA SER A 157 9.95 10.73 -0.30
C SER A 157 10.40 10.77 -1.78
N ALA A 158 9.45 10.72 -2.72
CA ALA A 158 9.75 10.73 -4.17
C ALA A 158 10.58 11.96 -4.55
N GLY A 159 11.70 11.75 -5.24
CA GLY A 159 12.61 12.82 -5.67
C GLY A 159 13.40 13.49 -4.54
N VAL A 160 13.24 13.07 -3.29
CA VAL A 160 13.98 13.58 -2.13
C VAL A 160 15.00 12.55 -1.64
N THR A 161 14.53 11.41 -1.13
CA THR A 161 15.38 10.29 -0.67
C THR A 161 15.07 8.99 -1.44
N TYR A 162 14.06 8.98 -2.29
CA TYR A 162 13.67 7.86 -3.12
C TYR A 162 13.71 8.26 -4.61
N PHE A 163 14.46 7.49 -5.39
CA PHE A 163 14.60 7.63 -6.83
C PHE A 163 14.50 6.25 -7.50
N THR A 164 14.08 6.23 -8.75
CA THR A 164 14.12 5.05 -9.61
C THR A 164 15.12 5.28 -10.72
N ILE A 165 16.07 4.36 -10.88
CA ILE A 165 17.09 4.40 -11.94
C ILE A 165 16.85 3.21 -12.87
N MET A 166 16.72 3.50 -14.16
CA MET A 166 16.53 2.50 -15.20
C MET A 166 17.89 1.92 -15.65
N SER A 167 17.87 0.79 -16.31
CA SER A 167 19.09 0.12 -16.82
C SER A 167 19.88 0.96 -17.84
N ASN A 168 19.22 1.89 -18.53
CA ASN A 168 19.87 2.85 -19.43
C ASN A 168 20.46 4.07 -18.70
N GLY A 169 20.28 4.15 -17.38
CA GLY A 169 20.75 5.25 -16.54
C GLY A 169 19.75 6.38 -16.34
N ASP A 170 18.57 6.36 -16.94
CA ASP A 170 17.54 7.38 -16.73
C ASP A 170 17.05 7.37 -15.29
N ILE A 171 16.85 8.56 -14.72
CA ILE A 171 16.46 8.80 -13.34
C ILE A 171 15.03 9.36 -13.31
N PHE A 172 14.22 8.80 -12.41
CA PHE A 172 12.85 9.25 -12.14
C PHE A 172 12.68 9.48 -10.64
N SER A 173 11.85 10.45 -10.27
CA SER A 173 11.53 10.71 -8.86
C SER A 173 10.72 9.58 -8.21
N CYS A 174 9.99 8.77 -9.00
CA CYS A 174 9.17 7.65 -8.54
C CYS A 174 9.09 6.55 -9.59
N ALA A 175 9.00 5.29 -9.14
CA ALA A 175 8.85 4.13 -10.02
C ALA A 175 7.59 4.19 -10.90
N HIS A 176 6.54 4.88 -10.47
CA HIS A 176 5.34 5.06 -11.29
C HIS A 176 5.60 5.87 -12.57
N PHE A 177 6.64 6.69 -12.60
CA PHE A 177 6.99 7.54 -13.75
C PHE A 177 7.88 6.86 -14.80
N MET A 178 8.49 5.72 -14.50
CA MET A 178 9.52 5.08 -15.34
C MET A 178 9.05 4.65 -16.73
N ASN A 179 7.74 4.53 -16.97
CA ASN A 179 7.20 4.08 -18.26
C ASN A 179 7.05 5.22 -19.30
N ASN A 180 7.32 6.45 -18.90
CA ASN A 180 7.21 7.59 -19.81
C ASN A 180 8.36 8.57 -19.60
N HIS A 181 9.22 8.69 -20.62
CA HIS A 181 10.42 9.51 -20.58
C HIS A 181 10.16 11.00 -20.31
N LYS A 182 8.94 11.50 -20.55
CA LYS A 182 8.59 12.91 -20.21
C LYS A 182 8.74 13.23 -18.73
N TYR A 183 8.72 12.20 -17.84
CA TYR A 183 8.93 12.33 -16.40
C TYR A 183 10.37 12.05 -15.96
N CYS A 184 11.27 11.81 -16.92
CA CYS A 184 12.70 11.67 -16.65
C CYS A 184 13.25 12.97 -16.09
N ILE A 185 13.97 12.90 -14.98
CA ILE A 185 14.57 14.07 -14.32
C ILE A 185 16.07 14.20 -14.59
N GLY A 186 16.64 13.28 -15.36
CA GLY A 186 18.05 13.25 -15.75
C GLY A 186 18.57 11.84 -15.95
N ASN A 187 19.86 11.72 -16.17
CA ASN A 187 20.56 10.44 -16.32
C ASN A 187 21.77 10.38 -15.38
N ILE A 188 22.16 9.17 -14.95
CA ILE A 188 23.33 8.98 -14.06
C ILE A 188 24.66 9.51 -14.64
N LYS A 189 24.70 9.78 -15.96
CA LYS A 189 25.85 10.35 -16.66
C LYS A 189 25.83 11.88 -16.68
N ASP A 190 24.72 12.49 -16.29
CA ASP A 190 24.57 13.94 -16.28
C ASP A 190 25.27 14.53 -15.05
N GLU A 191 25.94 15.68 -15.20
CA GLU A 191 26.50 16.40 -14.07
C GLU A 191 25.41 16.93 -13.11
N ASN A 192 24.24 17.25 -13.65
CA ASN A 192 23.10 17.78 -12.92
C ASN A 192 21.82 17.05 -13.29
N ILE A 193 21.02 16.72 -12.28
CA ILE A 193 19.65 16.21 -12.46
C ILE A 193 18.64 17.24 -11.94
N ASN A 194 17.45 17.29 -12.54
CA ASN A 194 16.39 18.19 -12.12
C ASN A 194 15.65 17.62 -10.89
N LYS A 195 16.27 17.76 -9.71
CA LYS A 195 15.74 17.21 -8.45
C LYS A 195 14.45 17.90 -7.98
N GLU A 196 14.12 19.08 -8.47
CA GLU A 196 12.93 19.83 -8.06
C GLU A 196 11.69 19.44 -8.86
N GLN A 197 11.88 18.71 -9.95
CA GLN A 197 10.78 18.27 -10.80
C GLN A 197 10.13 16.99 -10.22
N TYR A 198 8.80 16.95 -10.21
CA TYR A 198 8.01 15.82 -9.73
C TYR A 198 8.37 15.38 -8.30
N VAL A 199 8.45 16.33 -7.38
CA VAL A 199 8.58 16.10 -5.95
C VAL A 199 7.30 16.48 -5.20
N PRO A 200 6.96 15.82 -4.08
CA PRO A 200 5.82 16.22 -3.29
C PRO A 200 6.10 17.56 -2.59
N VAL A 201 5.10 18.42 -2.58
CA VAL A 201 5.17 19.69 -1.84
C VAL A 201 4.59 19.54 -0.44
N PRO A 202 4.99 20.39 0.51
CA PRO A 202 4.41 20.40 1.85
C PRO A 202 2.89 20.59 1.80
N ILE A 203 2.16 19.85 2.64
CA ILE A 203 0.69 19.85 2.65
C ILE A 203 0.08 21.23 2.82
N ASN A 204 0.76 22.13 3.51
CA ASN A 204 0.30 23.50 3.73
C ASN A 204 0.34 24.37 2.45
N GLN A 205 1.04 23.93 1.41
CA GLN A 205 1.07 24.58 0.10
C GLN A 205 -0.06 24.11 -0.82
N ILE A 206 -0.79 23.05 -0.47
CA ILE A 206 -1.93 22.54 -1.23
C ILE A 206 -3.20 23.24 -0.75
N LYS A 207 -3.64 24.26 -1.48
CA LYS A 207 -4.75 25.14 -1.08
C LYS A 207 -6.07 24.40 -0.86
N GLU A 208 -6.37 23.42 -1.71
CA GLU A 208 -7.59 22.63 -1.65
C GLU A 208 -7.66 21.76 -0.38
N CYS A 209 -6.50 21.49 0.23
CA CYS A 209 -6.40 20.71 1.46
C CYS A 209 -6.46 21.56 2.73
N ALA A 210 -6.45 22.90 2.64
CA ALA A 210 -6.32 23.80 3.80
C ALA A 210 -7.34 23.51 4.92
N ASN A 211 -8.61 23.29 4.54
CA ASN A 211 -9.72 23.03 5.47
C ASN A 211 -10.13 21.55 5.55
N CYS A 212 -9.31 20.63 5.02
CA CYS A 212 -9.61 19.20 5.06
C CYS A 212 -9.23 18.61 6.42
N TRP A 213 -10.17 17.93 7.09
CA TRP A 213 -9.89 17.26 8.35
C TRP A 213 -8.81 16.18 8.24
N ALA A 214 -8.74 15.51 7.09
CA ALA A 214 -7.79 14.43 6.83
C ALA A 214 -6.40 14.91 6.35
N LYS A 215 -6.16 16.22 6.25
CA LYS A 215 -4.94 16.76 5.60
C LYS A 215 -3.64 16.23 6.20
N GLN A 216 -3.55 16.10 7.52
CA GLN A 216 -2.35 15.63 8.20
C GLN A 216 -2.15 14.11 8.13
N LEU A 217 -3.18 13.37 7.77
CA LEU A 217 -3.16 11.92 7.58
C LEU A 217 -2.93 11.56 6.11
N CYS A 218 -3.71 12.16 5.22
CA CYS A 218 -3.69 11.93 3.77
C CYS A 218 -2.50 12.61 3.05
N LEU A 219 -2.08 13.80 3.52
CA LEU A 219 -0.98 14.61 2.96
C LEU A 219 -1.14 14.93 1.47
N GLY A 220 -2.38 15.08 1.01
CA GLY A 220 -2.69 15.41 -0.38
C GLY A 220 -2.58 14.26 -1.38
N GLY A 221 -2.34 13.01 -0.90
CA GLY A 221 -2.34 11.81 -1.69
C GLY A 221 -1.07 11.53 -2.51
N CYS A 222 -1.14 10.55 -3.40
CA CYS A 222 -0.01 10.12 -4.21
C CYS A 222 0.38 11.14 -5.29
N LEU A 223 1.66 11.53 -5.33
CA LEU A 223 2.18 12.48 -6.31
C LEU A 223 1.95 12.00 -7.76
N ALA A 224 2.33 10.75 -8.05
CA ALA A 224 2.21 10.20 -9.40
C ALA A 224 0.75 10.19 -9.88
N GLN A 225 -0.17 9.81 -8.98
CA GLN A 225 -1.60 9.80 -9.29
C GLN A 225 -2.12 11.21 -9.63
N LYS A 226 -1.75 12.23 -8.85
CA LYS A 226 -2.10 13.64 -9.16
C LYS A 226 -1.65 14.03 -10.55
N ILE A 227 -0.39 13.76 -10.88
CA ILE A 227 0.20 14.10 -12.19
C ILE A 227 -0.51 13.36 -13.33
N TYR A 228 -0.81 12.07 -13.18
CA TYR A 228 -1.51 11.27 -14.19
C TYR A 228 -2.96 11.73 -14.43
N MET A 229 -3.59 12.27 -13.40
CA MET A 229 -4.94 12.83 -13.51
C MET A 229 -4.94 14.29 -14.00
N GLY A 230 -3.81 14.81 -14.49
CA GLY A 230 -3.68 16.15 -15.05
C GLY A 230 -3.48 17.25 -14.01
N GLY A 231 -3.23 16.88 -12.75
CA GLY A 231 -2.87 17.81 -11.69
C GLY A 231 -1.39 18.19 -11.69
N ARG A 232 -0.98 18.94 -10.68
CA ARG A 232 0.40 19.36 -10.43
C ARG A 232 0.86 18.89 -9.05
N CYS A 233 2.13 19.07 -8.73
CA CYS A 233 2.68 18.70 -7.42
C CYS A 233 1.95 19.43 -6.27
N ASP A 234 1.53 20.67 -6.50
CA ASP A 234 0.89 21.58 -5.53
C ASP A 234 -0.66 21.56 -5.58
N THR A 235 -1.29 20.64 -6.30
CA THR A 235 -2.75 20.45 -6.30
C THR A 235 -3.17 19.27 -5.42
N ALA A 236 -4.44 19.23 -5.01
CA ALA A 236 -5.03 18.03 -4.43
C ALA A 236 -5.22 16.95 -5.52
N GLN A 237 -5.44 15.72 -5.09
CA GLN A 237 -5.96 14.66 -5.96
C GLN A 237 -7.43 14.92 -6.32
N THR A 238 -8.05 14.06 -7.15
CA THR A 238 -9.45 14.21 -7.56
C THR A 238 -10.40 14.17 -6.37
N LYS A 239 -11.64 14.62 -6.56
CA LYS A 239 -12.67 14.61 -5.49
C LYS A 239 -12.98 13.17 -5.05
N GLU A 240 -13.03 12.25 -5.99
CA GLU A 240 -13.32 10.84 -5.79
C GLU A 240 -12.21 10.17 -4.98
N GLU A 241 -10.96 10.43 -5.31
CA GLU A 241 -9.79 9.95 -4.57
C GLU A 241 -9.73 10.54 -3.17
N CYS A 242 -10.12 11.82 -3.01
CA CYS A 242 -10.27 12.45 -1.69
C CYS A 242 -11.35 11.76 -0.85
N LYS A 243 -12.47 11.35 -1.46
CA LYS A 243 -13.53 10.58 -0.77
C LYS A 243 -12.99 9.21 -0.34
N LEU A 244 -12.32 8.48 -1.24
CA LEU A 244 -11.70 7.19 -0.93
C LEU A 244 -10.73 7.28 0.25
N ASN A 245 -9.80 8.24 0.22
CA ASN A 245 -8.86 8.43 1.33
C ASN A 245 -9.57 8.76 2.65
N LYS A 246 -10.67 9.52 2.61
CA LYS A 246 -11.47 9.81 3.81
C LYS A 246 -12.16 8.57 4.35
N ILE A 247 -12.67 7.67 3.50
CA ILE A 247 -13.23 6.37 3.91
C ILE A 247 -12.16 5.57 4.65
N VAL A 248 -10.99 5.40 4.04
CA VAL A 248 -9.88 4.63 4.61
C VAL A 248 -9.40 5.22 5.93
N TRP A 249 -9.20 6.54 6.02
CA TRP A 249 -8.76 7.18 7.26
C TRP A 249 -9.83 7.18 8.35
N THR A 250 -11.11 7.26 7.99
CA THR A 250 -12.22 7.11 8.95
C THR A 250 -12.17 5.72 9.59
N PHE A 251 -11.92 4.68 8.83
CA PHE A 251 -11.74 3.32 9.35
C PHE A 251 -10.59 3.25 10.37
N TYR A 252 -9.39 3.75 10.05
CA TYR A 252 -8.26 3.73 10.99
C TYR A 252 -8.53 4.54 12.27
N ILE A 253 -9.22 5.68 12.16
CA ILE A 253 -9.62 6.48 13.33
C ILE A 253 -10.63 5.70 14.19
N LYS A 254 -11.67 5.11 13.58
CA LYS A 254 -12.63 4.26 14.31
C LYS A 254 -11.92 3.11 15.02
N MET A 255 -11.01 2.41 14.34
CA MET A 255 -10.21 1.31 14.91
C MET A 255 -9.36 1.77 16.09
N TYR A 256 -8.65 2.90 15.95
CA TYR A 256 -7.87 3.46 17.05
C TYR A 256 -8.71 3.70 18.29
N PHE A 257 -9.84 4.41 18.18
CA PHE A 257 -10.70 4.68 19.33
C PHE A 257 -11.30 3.42 19.92
N HIS A 258 -11.73 2.47 19.09
CA HIS A 258 -12.26 1.20 19.55
C HIS A 258 -11.23 0.41 20.37
N ILE A 259 -9.99 0.30 19.89
CA ILE A 259 -8.91 -0.40 20.60
C ILE A 259 -8.58 0.30 21.90
N MET A 260 -8.46 1.63 21.91
CA MET A 260 -8.16 2.39 23.12
C MET A 260 -9.24 2.25 24.20
N GLN A 261 -10.50 2.10 23.81
CA GLN A 261 -11.62 1.95 24.75
C GLN A 261 -11.78 0.51 25.25
N ASN A 262 -11.59 -0.50 24.39
CA ASN A 262 -12.00 -1.87 24.67
C ASN A 262 -10.84 -2.86 24.82
N ALA A 263 -9.68 -2.56 24.26
CA ALA A 263 -8.51 -3.44 24.26
C ALA A 263 -7.17 -2.67 24.27
N PRO A 264 -6.94 -1.71 25.19
CA PRO A 264 -5.76 -0.84 25.15
C PRO A 264 -4.43 -1.61 25.22
N GLY A 265 -4.40 -2.76 25.88
CA GLY A 265 -3.22 -3.63 25.95
C GLY A 265 -2.87 -4.32 24.63
N TYR A 266 -3.76 -4.34 23.64
CA TYR A 266 -3.51 -4.93 22.34
C TYR A 266 -2.40 -4.19 21.57
N LEU A 267 -2.37 -2.85 21.64
CA LEU A 267 -1.35 -2.03 20.98
C LEU A 267 0.03 -2.12 21.67
N ILE A 268 0.08 -2.44 22.96
CA ILE A 268 1.34 -2.58 23.71
C ILE A 268 2.04 -3.87 23.28
N LYS A 269 1.31 -4.97 23.17
CA LYS A 269 1.86 -6.26 22.72
C LYS A 269 2.37 -6.22 21.28
N SER A 270 1.68 -5.49 20.39
CA SER A 270 2.11 -5.36 18.99
C SER A 270 3.42 -4.61 18.83
N THR A 271 3.79 -3.71 19.76
CA THR A 271 5.09 -3.03 19.76
C THR A 271 6.22 -3.93 20.29
N GLU A 272 5.98 -4.71 21.32
CA GLU A 272 6.97 -5.66 21.86
C GLU A 272 7.25 -6.81 20.88
N GLU A 273 6.24 -7.30 20.15
CA GLU A 273 6.41 -8.32 19.10
C GLU A 273 7.14 -7.76 17.86
N LYS A 274 6.97 -6.46 17.54
CA LYS A 274 7.73 -5.80 16.47
C LYS A 274 9.22 -5.73 16.76
N ASP A 275 9.61 -5.45 18.01
CA ASP A 275 11.02 -5.42 18.41
C ASP A 275 11.66 -6.82 18.28
N ASN A 276 10.89 -7.89 18.45
CA ASN A 276 11.34 -9.26 18.20
C ASN A 276 11.39 -9.62 16.69
N ILE A 277 10.55 -8.99 15.86
CA ILE A 277 10.55 -9.20 14.38
C ILE A 277 11.63 -8.34 13.70
N ILE A 278 11.99 -7.19 14.28
CA ILE A 278 13.04 -6.29 13.75
C ILE A 278 14.45 -6.76 14.18
N ASN A 279 14.57 -7.51 15.28
CA ASN A 279 15.83 -8.02 15.81
C ASN A 279 16.13 -9.49 15.47
N CYS A 280 15.32 -10.11 14.62
CA CYS A 280 15.58 -11.47 14.09
C CYS A 280 16.09 -11.44 12.65
#